data_3e80ed9985f7c194225bb2211cddb9fc
#
_entry.id   3e80ed9985f7c194225bb2211cddb9fc
#
_cell.length_a   1.000
_cell.length_b   1.000
_cell.length_c   1.000
_cell.angle_alpha   90.00
_cell.angle_beta   90.00
_cell.angle_gamma   90.00
#
_symmetry.space_group_name_H-M   'P 1'
#
loop_
_entity.id
_entity.type
_entity.pdbx_description
1 polymer ?
#
loop_
_entity_poly.entity_id
_entity_poly.type
_entity_poly.pdbx_seq_one_letter_code
_entity_poly.pdbx_strand_id
1 'polypeptide(L)'
;MANHQIIIVGNASPVKVKNDLAGKVIGAQDGSSATDAIAKDPVAAQIKEVKKFGDNVTALMDLAAGRLDAIVVDEVVGRYLISKRAGEYRVLEENFGTEDYGVGVRKDDTELLGKLDKTLDSMKQDGTAGRIATQWFGANIIK
;
A
#
# COMPACT_ATOMS: atom_id res chain seq x y z
N MET A 1 13.45 1.97 -0.18
CA MET A 1 12.25 2.84 -0.18
C MET A 1 11.28 2.28 0.83
N ALA A 2 10.83 3.09 1.78
CA ALA A 2 9.80 2.62 2.72
C ALA A 2 8.47 2.43 1.98
N ASN A 3 7.77 1.36 2.30
CA ASN A 3 6.41 1.05 1.87
C ASN A 3 5.53 0.88 3.11
N HIS A 4 4.27 1.29 3.02
CA HIS A 4 3.29 1.09 4.09
C HIS A 4 2.20 0.14 3.60
N GLN A 5 1.67 -0.66 4.52
CA GLN A 5 0.44 -1.40 4.28
C GLN A 5 -0.75 -0.47 4.53
N ILE A 6 -1.15 0.29 3.49
CA ILE A 6 -2.18 1.33 3.60
C ILE A 6 -3.59 0.75 3.58
N ILE A 7 -4.53 1.51 4.16
CA ILE A 7 -5.95 1.19 4.17
C ILE A 7 -6.66 2.11 3.16
N ILE A 8 -7.32 1.52 2.17
CA ILE A 8 -8.12 2.25 1.19
C ILE A 8 -9.60 1.97 1.45
N VAL A 9 -10.39 3.01 1.45
CA VAL A 9 -11.86 2.97 1.60
C VAL A 9 -12.53 3.80 0.50
N GLY A 10 -13.80 3.56 0.25
CA GLY A 10 -14.59 4.44 -0.60
C GLY A 10 -14.64 5.86 -0.02
N ASN A 11 -14.69 6.89 -0.86
CA ASN A 11 -14.64 8.29 -0.41
C ASN A 11 -15.78 8.64 0.57
N ALA A 12 -16.97 8.07 0.38
CA ALA A 12 -18.13 8.25 1.27
C ALA A 12 -18.16 7.29 2.47
N SER A 13 -17.14 6.43 2.65
CA SER A 13 -17.10 5.46 3.75
C SER A 13 -17.10 6.14 5.11
N PRO A 14 -17.84 5.63 6.12
CA PRO A 14 -17.78 6.13 7.48
C PRO A 14 -16.49 5.75 8.23
N VAL A 15 -15.71 4.79 7.71
CA VAL A 15 -14.44 4.32 8.29
C VAL A 15 -13.40 5.44 8.18
N LYS A 16 -12.93 5.98 9.30
CA LYS A 16 -11.96 7.09 9.35
C LYS A 16 -10.63 6.69 9.95
N VAL A 17 -10.64 5.77 10.89
CA VAL A 17 -9.47 5.26 11.61
C VAL A 17 -9.43 3.74 11.57
N LYS A 18 -8.29 3.15 11.89
CA LYS A 18 -8.11 1.70 11.84
C LYS A 18 -9.08 0.93 12.77
N ASN A 19 -9.40 1.50 13.92
CA ASN A 19 -10.34 0.88 14.86
C ASN A 19 -11.77 0.78 14.30
N ASP A 20 -12.15 1.61 13.33
CA ASP A 20 -13.47 1.53 12.68
C ASP A 20 -13.61 0.28 11.79
N LEU A 21 -12.52 -0.48 11.59
CA LEU A 21 -12.53 -1.78 10.91
C LEU A 21 -13.16 -2.90 11.75
N ALA A 22 -13.45 -2.64 13.03
CA ALA A 22 -14.18 -3.58 13.88
C ALA A 22 -15.55 -3.92 13.26
N GLY A 23 -15.83 -5.23 13.14
CA GLY A 23 -17.05 -5.74 12.51
C GLY A 23 -17.13 -5.59 10.98
N LYS A 24 -16.08 -5.10 10.32
CA LYS A 24 -16.02 -4.85 8.88
C LYS A 24 -15.47 -6.03 8.09
N VAL A 25 -15.80 -6.06 6.79
CA VAL A 25 -15.24 -7.00 5.82
C VAL A 25 -14.17 -6.26 5.04
N ILE A 26 -12.92 -6.72 5.13
CA ILE A 26 -11.79 -6.10 4.42
C ILE A 26 -11.18 -7.06 3.41
N GLY A 27 -10.58 -6.53 2.35
CA GLY A 27 -9.90 -7.30 1.31
C GLY A 27 -8.39 -7.11 1.36
N ALA A 28 -7.64 -8.16 1.02
CA ALA A 28 -6.20 -8.10 0.78
C ALA A 28 -5.81 -9.14 -0.27
N GLN A 29 -4.67 -8.94 -0.93
CA GLN A 29 -4.13 -9.95 -1.84
C GLN A 29 -3.63 -11.16 -1.05
N ASP A 30 -3.99 -12.37 -1.50
CA ASP A 30 -3.55 -13.60 -0.85
C ASP A 30 -2.03 -13.78 -0.95
N GLY A 31 -1.41 -14.24 0.13
CA GLY A 31 0.04 -14.44 0.22
C GLY A 31 0.87 -13.15 0.18
N SER A 32 0.26 -11.96 0.31
CA SER A 32 0.97 -10.69 0.41
C SER A 32 1.34 -10.35 1.86
N SER A 33 2.32 -9.45 2.03
CA SER A 33 2.68 -8.89 3.34
C SER A 33 1.51 -8.17 4.02
N ALA A 34 0.51 -7.70 3.26
CA ALA A 34 -0.71 -7.11 3.80
C ALA A 34 -1.49 -8.10 4.70
N THR A 35 -1.63 -9.36 4.28
CA THR A 35 -2.32 -10.37 5.09
C THR A 35 -1.61 -10.65 6.40
N ASP A 36 -0.28 -10.69 6.38
CA ASP A 36 0.54 -10.89 7.58
C ASP A 36 0.51 -9.66 8.51
N ALA A 37 0.51 -8.47 7.94
CA ALA A 37 0.41 -7.22 8.70
C ALA A 37 -0.93 -7.11 9.42
N ILE A 38 -2.04 -7.43 8.73
CA ILE A 38 -3.36 -7.48 9.35
C ILE A 38 -3.37 -8.48 10.51
N ALA A 39 -2.88 -9.71 10.29
CA ALA A 39 -2.94 -10.78 11.29
C ALA A 39 -2.16 -10.46 12.57
N LYS A 40 -1.13 -9.61 12.49
CA LYS A 40 -0.31 -9.18 13.64
C LYS A 40 -0.88 -7.99 14.39
N ASP A 41 -1.84 -7.27 13.81
CA ASP A 41 -2.40 -6.06 14.41
C ASP A 41 -3.52 -6.41 15.42
N PRO A 42 -3.58 -5.73 16.57
CA PRO A 42 -4.62 -5.97 17.58
C PRO A 42 -6.06 -5.86 17.04
N VAL A 43 -6.30 -5.03 16.02
CA VAL A 43 -7.63 -4.87 15.42
C VAL A 43 -8.10 -6.13 14.68
N ALA A 44 -7.18 -7.02 14.30
CA ALA A 44 -7.52 -8.25 13.57
C ALA A 44 -8.61 -9.10 14.27
N ALA A 45 -8.54 -9.18 15.60
CA ALA A 45 -9.51 -9.94 16.40
C ALA A 45 -10.94 -9.36 16.34
N GLN A 46 -11.09 -8.11 15.90
CA GLN A 46 -12.36 -7.39 15.83
C GLN A 46 -12.90 -7.30 14.39
N ILE A 47 -12.05 -7.57 13.38
CA ILE A 47 -12.46 -7.59 11.97
C ILE A 47 -13.39 -8.78 11.74
N LYS A 48 -14.52 -8.53 11.06
CA LYS A 48 -15.50 -9.59 10.78
C LYS A 48 -14.96 -10.65 9.83
N GLU A 49 -14.26 -10.21 8.78
CA GLU A 49 -13.73 -11.10 7.75
C GLU A 49 -12.58 -10.42 7.00
N VAL A 50 -11.53 -11.17 6.71
CA VAL A 50 -10.47 -10.78 5.76
C VAL A 50 -10.61 -11.65 4.51
N LYS A 51 -11.19 -11.07 3.45
CA LYS A 51 -11.31 -11.74 2.15
C LYS A 51 -9.99 -11.69 1.40
N LYS A 52 -9.55 -12.83 0.91
CA LYS A 52 -8.33 -12.97 0.12
C LYS A 52 -8.64 -12.95 -1.37
N PHE A 53 -7.86 -12.20 -2.13
CA PHE A 53 -8.01 -12.02 -3.57
C PHE A 53 -6.73 -12.44 -4.29
N GLY A 54 -6.85 -12.93 -5.52
CA GLY A 54 -5.70 -13.28 -6.35
C GLY A 54 -4.86 -12.04 -6.74
N ASP A 55 -5.49 -10.86 -6.80
CA ASP A 55 -4.82 -9.59 -7.11
C ASP A 55 -5.56 -8.39 -6.48
N ASN A 56 -4.85 -7.26 -6.40
CA ASN A 56 -5.35 -6.03 -5.79
C ASN A 56 -6.40 -5.30 -6.65
N VAL A 57 -6.43 -5.52 -7.97
CA VAL A 57 -7.41 -4.89 -8.87
C VAL A 57 -8.78 -5.49 -8.60
N THR A 58 -8.88 -6.82 -8.48
CA THR A 58 -10.12 -7.52 -8.14
C THR A 58 -10.62 -7.10 -6.74
N ALA A 59 -9.73 -6.97 -5.76
CA ALA A 59 -10.09 -6.46 -4.43
C ALA A 59 -10.67 -5.03 -4.51
N LEU A 60 -10.06 -4.14 -5.30
CA LEU A 60 -10.56 -2.78 -5.50
C LEU A 60 -11.92 -2.74 -6.20
N MET A 61 -12.17 -3.64 -7.15
CA MET A 61 -13.48 -3.77 -7.80
C MET A 61 -14.56 -4.24 -6.80
N ASP A 62 -14.23 -5.13 -5.87
CA ASP A 62 -15.13 -5.57 -4.80
C ASP A 62 -15.43 -4.44 -3.81
N LEU A 63 -14.43 -3.61 -3.49
CA LEU A 63 -14.63 -2.39 -2.69
C LEU A 63 -15.57 -1.41 -3.40
N ALA A 64 -15.37 -1.17 -4.70
CA ALA A 64 -16.24 -0.30 -5.51
C ALA A 64 -17.69 -0.79 -5.55
N ALA A 65 -17.89 -2.11 -5.58
CA ALA A 65 -19.21 -2.74 -5.58
C ALA A 65 -19.87 -2.82 -4.20
N GLY A 66 -19.22 -2.30 -3.14
CA GLY A 66 -19.75 -2.33 -1.78
C GLY A 66 -19.72 -3.72 -1.11
N ARG A 67 -18.96 -4.68 -1.66
CA ARG A 67 -18.80 -6.01 -1.09
C ARG A 67 -17.69 -6.08 -0.03
N LEU A 68 -16.88 -5.02 0.04
CA LEU A 68 -15.87 -4.76 1.07
C LEU A 68 -16.09 -3.37 1.68
N ASP A 69 -15.70 -3.21 2.93
CA ASP A 69 -15.66 -1.91 3.60
C ASP A 69 -14.32 -1.20 3.41
N ALA A 70 -13.23 -1.95 3.25
CA ALA A 70 -11.88 -1.47 3.02
C ALA A 70 -11.02 -2.50 2.28
N ILE A 71 -9.89 -2.07 1.71
CA ILE A 71 -8.79 -2.96 1.29
C ILE A 71 -7.50 -2.55 1.99
N VAL A 72 -6.63 -3.53 2.24
CA VAL A 72 -5.26 -3.30 2.73
C VAL A 72 -4.30 -3.74 1.64
N VAL A 73 -3.38 -2.86 1.30
CA VAL A 73 -2.51 -3.01 0.14
C VAL A 73 -1.23 -2.20 0.32
N ASP A 74 -0.16 -2.59 -0.36
CA ASP A 74 1.06 -1.81 -0.49
C ASP A 74 0.79 -0.39 -0.97
N GLU A 75 1.37 0.61 -0.31
CA GLU A 75 1.16 2.03 -0.63
C GLU A 75 1.43 2.35 -2.10
N VAL A 76 2.53 1.81 -2.65
CA VAL A 76 2.91 1.99 -4.05
C VAL A 76 1.82 1.50 -4.99
N VAL A 77 1.34 0.28 -4.77
CA VAL A 77 0.29 -0.35 -5.58
C VAL A 77 -1.05 0.35 -5.38
N GLY A 78 -1.44 0.59 -4.14
CA GLY A 78 -2.72 1.19 -3.79
C GLY A 78 -2.87 2.60 -4.37
N ARG A 79 -1.87 3.47 -4.16
CA ARG A 79 -1.89 4.83 -4.71
C ARG A 79 -1.91 4.84 -6.24
N TYR A 80 -1.16 3.96 -6.89
CA TYR A 80 -1.22 3.83 -8.34
C TYR A 80 -2.62 3.45 -8.83
N LEU A 81 -3.26 2.47 -8.21
CA LEU A 81 -4.60 2.02 -8.62
C LEU A 81 -5.65 3.13 -8.43
N ILE A 82 -5.66 3.81 -7.28
CA ILE A 82 -6.66 4.86 -7.01
C ILE A 82 -6.38 6.16 -7.76
N SER A 83 -5.13 6.43 -8.18
CA SER A 83 -4.81 7.61 -9.00
C SER A 83 -5.55 7.63 -10.33
N LYS A 84 -5.96 6.46 -10.84
CA LYS A 84 -6.76 6.31 -12.06
C LYS A 84 -8.26 6.55 -11.84
N ARG A 85 -8.69 6.73 -10.58
CA ARG A 85 -10.08 6.84 -10.16
C ARG A 85 -10.25 7.97 -9.13
N ALA A 86 -9.86 9.17 -9.55
CA ALA A 86 -9.87 10.35 -8.69
C ALA A 86 -11.26 10.60 -8.07
N GLY A 87 -11.29 10.81 -6.75
CA GLY A 87 -12.51 11.13 -6.01
C GLY A 87 -13.36 9.92 -5.59
N GLU A 88 -13.07 8.70 -6.07
CA GLU A 88 -13.82 7.50 -5.67
C GLU A 88 -13.36 6.94 -4.34
N TYR A 89 -12.08 7.08 -4.02
CA TYR A 89 -11.43 6.46 -2.86
C TYR A 89 -10.60 7.45 -2.07
N ARG A 90 -10.30 7.09 -0.85
CA ARG A 90 -9.32 7.76 0.00
C ARG A 90 -8.48 6.76 0.77
N VAL A 91 -7.27 7.17 1.13
CA VAL A 91 -6.36 6.45 2.00
C VAL A 91 -6.55 6.97 3.41
N LEU A 92 -6.59 6.08 4.41
CA LEU A 92 -6.58 6.48 5.81
C LEU A 92 -5.17 6.96 6.21
N GLU A 93 -5.08 7.81 7.23
CA GLU A 93 -3.80 8.24 7.80
C GLU A 93 -3.09 7.08 8.51
N GLU A 94 -3.86 6.23 9.20
CA GLU A 94 -3.36 5.02 9.85
C GLU A 94 -3.13 3.89 8.83
N ASN A 95 -2.18 3.01 9.13
CA ASN A 95 -1.81 1.88 8.29
C ASN A 95 -1.49 0.63 9.14
N PHE A 96 -1.24 -0.50 8.51
CA PHE A 96 -0.90 -1.77 9.17
C PHE A 96 0.61 -1.99 9.33
N GLY A 97 1.41 -0.96 9.18
CA GLY A 97 2.86 -1.02 9.40
C GLY A 97 3.67 -0.67 8.18
N THR A 98 4.97 -0.64 8.37
CA THR A 98 5.96 -0.23 7.38
C THR A 98 6.88 -1.40 7.06
N GLU A 99 7.23 -1.51 5.80
CA GLU A 99 8.25 -2.43 5.29
C GLU A 99 9.18 -1.69 4.32
N ASP A 100 10.30 -2.32 3.95
CA ASP A 100 11.22 -1.73 3.00
C ASP A 100 11.16 -2.44 1.64
N TYR A 101 11.03 -1.66 0.57
CA TYR A 101 11.30 -2.12 -0.78
C TYR A 101 12.79 -2.03 -1.07
N GLY A 102 13.35 -3.12 -1.52
CA GLY A 102 14.74 -3.22 -1.94
C GLY A 102 14.86 -3.77 -3.36
N VAL A 103 15.99 -3.52 -3.98
CA VAL A 103 16.36 -4.13 -5.26
C VAL A 103 17.35 -5.26 -4.98
N GLY A 104 16.95 -6.50 -5.31
CA GLY A 104 17.83 -7.65 -5.20
C GLY A 104 18.84 -7.66 -6.34
N VAL A 105 20.13 -7.76 -6.02
CA VAL A 105 21.22 -7.98 -6.96
C VAL A 105 21.94 -9.29 -6.65
N ARG A 106 22.68 -9.86 -7.60
CA ARG A 106 23.51 -11.03 -7.34
C ARG A 106 24.55 -10.70 -6.26
N LYS A 107 24.82 -11.66 -5.39
CA LYS A 107 25.69 -11.46 -4.21
C LYS A 107 27.10 -10.98 -4.55
N ASP A 108 27.62 -11.40 -5.69
CA ASP A 108 28.96 -11.09 -6.20
C ASP A 108 29.01 -9.84 -7.08
N ASP A 109 27.85 -9.26 -7.46
CA ASP A 109 27.75 -8.06 -8.31
C ASP A 109 27.82 -6.76 -7.47
N THR A 110 28.96 -6.59 -6.80
CA THR A 110 29.19 -5.43 -5.94
C THR A 110 29.32 -4.12 -6.74
N GLU A 111 29.73 -4.20 -8.00
CA GLU A 111 29.84 -3.02 -8.86
C GLU A 111 28.46 -2.47 -9.22
N LEU A 112 27.51 -3.32 -9.63
CA LEU A 112 26.15 -2.91 -9.92
C LEU A 112 25.47 -2.36 -8.66
N LEU A 113 25.63 -3.05 -7.50
CA LEU A 113 25.08 -2.59 -6.23
C LEU A 113 25.56 -1.16 -5.91
N GLY A 114 26.87 -0.92 -5.97
CA GLY A 114 27.41 0.40 -5.64
C GLY A 114 26.98 1.51 -6.61
N LYS A 115 26.82 1.19 -7.91
CA LYS A 115 26.29 2.13 -8.90
C LYS A 115 24.82 2.45 -8.64
N LEU A 116 24.03 1.43 -8.34
CA LEU A 116 22.59 1.55 -8.07
C LEU A 116 22.33 2.41 -6.83
N ASP A 117 22.98 2.10 -5.71
CA ASP A 117 22.84 2.84 -4.46
C ASP A 117 23.21 4.33 -4.65
N LYS A 118 24.39 4.59 -5.26
CA LYS A 118 24.82 5.96 -5.54
C LYS A 118 23.82 6.74 -6.41
N THR A 119 23.26 6.06 -7.43
CA THR A 119 22.28 6.69 -8.32
C THR A 119 20.97 6.99 -7.60
N LEU A 120 20.46 6.05 -6.81
CA LEU A 120 19.24 6.23 -6.02
C LEU A 120 19.39 7.35 -4.98
N ASP A 121 20.54 7.42 -4.33
CA ASP A 121 20.83 8.50 -3.37
C ASP A 121 20.90 9.88 -4.06
N SER A 122 21.54 9.95 -5.23
CA SER A 122 21.56 11.17 -6.03
C SER A 122 20.14 11.61 -6.43
N MET A 123 19.30 10.67 -6.88
CA MET A 123 17.91 10.95 -7.27
C MET A 123 17.03 11.39 -6.08
N LYS A 124 17.33 10.94 -4.86
CA LYS A 124 16.67 11.45 -3.65
C LYS A 124 17.10 12.90 -3.36
N GLN A 125 18.40 13.16 -3.44
CA GLN A 125 18.97 14.47 -3.11
C GLN A 125 18.55 15.57 -4.09
N ASP A 126 18.49 15.28 -5.40
CA ASP A 126 18.11 16.26 -6.44
C ASP A 126 16.58 16.36 -6.65
N GLY A 127 15.79 15.59 -5.89
CA GLY A 127 14.33 15.57 -5.96
C GLY A 127 13.73 14.79 -7.13
N THR A 128 14.57 14.16 -7.97
CA THR A 128 14.11 13.38 -9.13
C THR A 128 13.23 12.22 -8.69
N ALA A 129 13.62 11.49 -7.64
CA ALA A 129 12.83 10.38 -7.11
C ALA A 129 11.46 10.84 -6.62
N GLY A 130 11.38 11.96 -5.89
CA GLY A 130 10.12 12.53 -5.41
C GLY A 130 9.20 12.99 -6.55
N ARG A 131 9.74 13.59 -7.61
CA ARG A 131 9.01 13.97 -8.82
C ARG A 131 8.38 12.77 -9.53
N ILE A 132 9.16 11.71 -9.71
CA ILE A 132 8.69 10.45 -10.30
C ILE A 132 7.59 9.83 -9.43
N ALA A 133 7.81 9.77 -8.11
CA ALA A 133 6.80 9.24 -7.20
C ALA A 133 5.47 10.02 -7.28
N THR A 134 5.53 11.34 -7.29
CA THR A 134 4.33 12.17 -7.42
C THR A 134 3.60 11.93 -8.75
N GLN A 135 4.34 11.77 -9.85
CA GLN A 135 3.77 11.49 -11.16
C GLN A 135 3.01 10.15 -11.21
N TRP A 136 3.54 9.12 -10.57
CA TRP A 136 2.98 7.77 -10.65
C TRP A 136 1.97 7.45 -9.55
N PHE A 137 2.15 8.02 -8.37
CA PHE A 137 1.39 7.66 -7.16
C PHE A 137 0.52 8.79 -6.62
N GLY A 138 0.55 9.97 -7.26
CA GLY A 138 -0.20 11.15 -6.82
C GLY A 138 0.35 11.80 -5.53
N ALA A 139 1.46 11.26 -4.97
CA ALA A 139 2.10 11.77 -3.77
C ALA A 139 3.60 11.45 -3.77
N ASN A 140 4.41 12.26 -3.08
CA ASN A 140 5.81 11.92 -2.83
C ASN A 140 5.89 10.93 -1.66
N ILE A 141 6.13 9.66 -1.98
CA ILE A 141 6.29 8.55 -1.01
C ILE A 141 7.77 8.17 -0.81
N ILE A 142 8.71 8.96 -1.32
CA ILE A 142 10.15 8.76 -1.15
C ILE A 142 10.59 9.39 0.19
N LYS A 143 11.21 8.59 1.02
CA LYS A 143 11.78 9.00 2.31
C LYS A 143 13.29 8.86 2.27
#